data_3d612bda4b7adde7a5a1605a85ba67f7
#
_entry.id   3d612bda4b7adde7a5a1605a85ba67f7
#
_cell.length_a   1.000
_cell.length_b   1.000
_cell.length_c   1.000
_cell.angle_alpha   90.00
_cell.angle_beta   90.00
_cell.angle_gamma   90.00
#
_symmetry.space_group_name_H-M   'P 1'
#
loop_
_entity.id
_entity.type
_entity.pdbx_description
1 polymer ?
#
loop_
_entity_poly.entity_id
_entity_poly.type
_entity_poly.pdbx_seq_one_letter_code
_entity_poly.pdbx_strand_id
1 'polypeptide(L)'
;MPAAPSVFAKMATPRGFGDYAAAMAGSVHGGDSRARTQDVRQLFRNTRFDVGLGYLYQLAAAAGWTSLPFLPLIRQPVLVMGGDDDPIVPVANARILAALIPTATLHVFAGGHVEPLTAATDFGPRITQFLTRPHP
;
A
#
# COMPACT_ATOMS: atom_id res chain seq x y z
N MET A 1 -0.63 8.31 -9.11
CA MET A 1 0.80 8.72 -9.27
C MET A 1 1.68 7.51 -9.01
N PRO A 2 2.75 7.28 -9.77
CA PRO A 2 3.68 6.19 -9.49
C PRO A 2 4.43 6.43 -8.18
N ALA A 3 4.96 5.35 -7.59
CA ALA A 3 5.91 5.44 -6.49
C ALA A 3 7.14 6.28 -6.88
N ALA A 4 7.84 6.84 -5.90
CA ALA A 4 9.04 7.62 -6.17
C ALA A 4 10.07 6.79 -6.97
N PRO A 5 10.77 7.36 -7.97
CA PRO A 5 11.74 6.62 -8.80
C PRO A 5 12.82 5.88 -8.01
N SER A 6 13.22 6.44 -6.85
CA SER A 6 14.17 5.82 -5.92
C SER A 6 13.62 4.54 -5.29
N VAL A 7 12.31 4.44 -5.06
CA VAL A 7 11.65 3.23 -4.55
C VAL A 7 11.65 2.16 -5.63
N PHE A 8 11.30 2.51 -6.88
CA PHE A 8 11.38 1.59 -8.02
C PHE A 8 12.79 1.05 -8.25
N ALA A 9 13.80 1.92 -8.20
CA ALA A 9 15.19 1.52 -8.36
C ALA A 9 15.64 0.55 -7.27
N LYS A 10 15.21 0.76 -6.04
CA LYS A 10 15.48 -0.16 -4.92
C LYS A 10 14.76 -1.50 -5.07
N MET A 11 13.51 -1.50 -5.55
CA MET A 11 12.74 -2.72 -5.78
C MET A 11 13.25 -3.55 -6.96
N ALA A 12 13.92 -2.92 -7.92
CA ALA A 12 14.46 -3.59 -9.12
C ALA A 12 15.85 -4.23 -8.92
N THR A 13 16.51 -4.04 -7.77
CA THR A 13 17.88 -4.57 -7.54
C THR A 13 17.85 -5.98 -6.97
N PRO A 14 18.45 -6.99 -7.63
CA PRO A 14 18.51 -8.37 -7.14
C PRO A 14 19.60 -8.51 -6.06
N ARG A 15 19.26 -8.29 -4.80
CA ARG A 15 20.10 -8.66 -3.64
C ARG A 15 19.26 -9.52 -2.70
N GLY A 16 19.88 -10.53 -2.08
CA GLY A 16 19.21 -11.55 -1.27
C GLY A 16 18.08 -11.02 -0.37
N PHE A 17 16.86 -11.43 -0.65
CA PHE A 17 15.63 -10.77 -0.24
C PHE A 17 15.32 -10.83 1.27
N GLY A 18 15.94 -11.74 2.04
CA GLY A 18 15.70 -11.79 3.48
C GLY A 18 16.24 -10.57 4.24
N ASP A 19 17.46 -10.13 3.88
CA ASP A 19 18.06 -8.91 4.44
C ASP A 19 17.51 -7.64 3.76
N TYR A 20 17.03 -7.77 2.52
CA TYR A 20 16.50 -6.67 1.73
C TYR A 20 15.15 -6.17 2.27
N ALA A 21 14.21 -7.07 2.57
CA ALA A 21 12.93 -6.69 3.16
C ALA A 21 13.12 -5.97 4.49
N ALA A 22 14.12 -6.36 5.27
CA ALA A 22 14.46 -5.74 6.54
C ALA A 22 15.15 -4.36 6.38
N ALA A 23 16.07 -4.24 5.42
CA ALA A 23 16.75 -2.98 5.12
C ALA A 23 15.80 -1.98 4.43
N MET A 24 14.82 -2.49 3.69
CA MET A 24 13.83 -1.69 2.97
C MET A 24 12.64 -1.27 3.84
N ALA A 25 12.34 -2.00 4.93
CA ALA A 25 11.18 -1.75 5.77
C ALA A 25 11.06 -0.27 6.16
N GLY A 26 12.12 0.34 6.68
CA GLY A 26 12.11 1.73 7.10
C GLY A 26 12.19 2.76 5.97
N SER A 27 12.84 2.41 4.84
CA SER A 27 13.08 3.36 3.74
C SER A 27 12.05 3.30 2.62
N VAL A 28 11.30 2.19 2.55
CA VAL A 28 10.31 1.93 1.48
C VAL A 28 8.89 2.03 1.98
N HIS A 29 8.64 1.66 3.25
CA HIS A 29 7.27 1.58 3.76
C HIS A 29 6.78 2.85 4.47
N GLY A 30 7.70 3.76 4.84
CA GLY A 30 7.34 5.01 5.53
C GLY A 30 6.80 4.82 6.95
N GLY A 31 6.34 5.92 7.57
CA GLY A 31 5.65 5.92 8.85
C GLY A 31 6.43 5.31 10.01
N ASP A 32 5.72 4.83 11.02
CA ASP A 32 6.27 4.15 12.20
C ASP A 32 6.92 2.80 11.91
N SER A 33 6.77 2.27 10.68
CA SER A 33 7.46 1.05 10.26
C SER A 33 8.99 1.17 10.36
N ARG A 34 9.52 2.41 10.35
CA ARG A 34 10.93 2.70 10.65
C ARG A 34 11.30 2.34 12.09
N ALA A 35 10.41 2.60 13.04
CA ALA A 35 10.61 2.24 14.45
C ALA A 35 10.28 0.77 14.72
N ARG A 36 9.36 0.17 13.95
CA ARG A 36 8.87 -1.20 14.07
C ARG A 36 9.55 -2.17 13.09
N THR A 37 10.82 -1.96 12.78
CA THR A 37 11.57 -2.79 11.83
C THR A 37 11.53 -4.29 12.18
N GLN A 38 11.45 -4.65 13.47
CA GLN A 38 11.36 -6.05 13.89
C GLN A 38 10.00 -6.67 13.54
N ASP A 39 8.90 -5.94 13.70
CA ASP A 39 7.55 -6.41 13.40
C ASP A 39 7.41 -6.62 11.89
N VAL A 40 7.95 -5.70 11.10
CA VAL A 40 7.99 -5.82 9.63
C VAL A 40 8.85 -7.02 9.20
N ARG A 41 10.01 -7.24 9.85
CA ARG A 41 10.84 -8.44 9.60
C ARG A 41 10.08 -9.73 9.90
N GLN A 42 9.33 -9.76 10.99
CA GLN A 42 8.55 -10.94 11.38
C GLN A 42 7.41 -11.21 10.39
N LEU A 43 6.73 -10.16 9.92
CA LEU A 43 5.67 -10.24 8.91
C LEU A 43 6.17 -10.90 7.62
N PHE A 44 7.39 -10.54 7.18
CA PHE A 44 7.98 -11.04 5.93
C PHE A 44 8.90 -12.25 6.09
N ARG A 45 9.15 -12.72 7.33
CA ARG A 45 10.12 -13.80 7.62
C ARG A 45 9.86 -15.11 6.86
N ASN A 46 8.60 -15.42 6.60
CA ASN A 46 8.21 -16.65 5.91
C ASN A 46 7.85 -16.42 4.43
N THR A 47 7.99 -15.19 3.94
CA THR A 47 7.66 -14.85 2.56
C THR A 47 8.90 -15.06 1.69
N ARG A 48 8.79 -15.96 0.73
CA ARG A 48 9.82 -16.12 -0.31
C ARG A 48 9.47 -15.22 -1.48
N PHE A 49 10.36 -14.31 -1.78
CA PHE A 49 10.23 -13.44 -2.95
C PHE A 49 11.19 -13.96 -4.02
N ASP A 50 10.65 -14.37 -5.15
CA ASP A 50 11.45 -14.65 -6.33
C ASP A 50 11.48 -13.39 -7.21
N VAL A 51 12.68 -12.82 -7.34
CA VAL A 51 12.92 -11.61 -8.15
C VAL A 51 13.28 -12.00 -9.59
N GLY A 52 12.67 -13.07 -10.10
CA GLY A 52 12.87 -13.55 -11.47
C GLY A 52 12.15 -12.68 -12.52
N LEU A 53 12.22 -13.15 -13.77
CA LEU A 53 11.55 -12.48 -14.90
C LEU A 53 10.06 -12.23 -14.66
N GLY A 54 9.37 -13.12 -13.92
CA GLY A 54 7.97 -12.94 -13.55
C GLY A 54 7.70 -11.66 -12.77
N TYR A 55 8.60 -11.29 -11.85
CA TYR A 55 8.50 -10.03 -11.12
C TYR A 55 8.65 -8.80 -12.04
N LEU A 56 9.58 -8.86 -12.98
CA LEU A 56 9.75 -7.78 -13.97
C LEU A 56 8.51 -7.62 -14.86
N TYR A 57 7.89 -8.74 -15.27
CA TYR A 57 6.63 -8.69 -16.01
C TYR A 57 5.48 -8.09 -15.18
N GLN A 58 5.40 -8.40 -13.90
CA GLN A 58 4.42 -7.79 -12.99
C GLN A 58 4.62 -6.28 -12.86
N LEU A 59 5.87 -5.82 -12.71
CA LEU A 59 6.17 -4.39 -12.66
C LEU A 59 5.81 -3.68 -13.97
N ALA A 60 6.13 -4.29 -15.11
CA ALA A 60 5.79 -3.74 -16.43
C ALA A 60 4.26 -3.66 -16.63
N ALA A 61 3.53 -4.72 -16.26
CA ALA A 61 2.08 -4.75 -16.32
C ALA A 61 1.45 -3.69 -15.40
N ALA A 62 1.94 -3.56 -14.17
CA ALA A 62 1.47 -2.55 -13.23
C ALA A 62 1.75 -1.11 -13.70
N ALA A 63 2.88 -0.88 -14.36
CA ALA A 63 3.24 0.44 -14.90
C ALA A 63 2.36 0.86 -16.08
N GLY A 64 1.88 -0.10 -16.90
CA GLY A 64 1.06 0.16 -18.09
C GLY A 64 -0.45 0.11 -17.83
N TRP A 65 -0.89 -0.31 -16.63
CA TRP A 65 -2.31 -0.50 -16.36
C TRP A 65 -2.91 0.67 -15.58
N THR A 66 -4.18 1.01 -15.91
CA THR A 66 -4.94 2.00 -15.14
C THR A 66 -6.42 1.63 -15.03
N SER A 67 -6.98 1.78 -13.84
CA SER A 67 -8.42 1.64 -13.57
C SER A 67 -9.19 2.96 -13.62
N LEU A 68 -8.51 4.09 -13.77
CA LEU A 68 -9.10 5.43 -13.66
C LEU A 68 -10.40 5.62 -14.46
N PRO A 69 -10.51 5.17 -15.72
CA PRO A 69 -11.74 5.34 -16.50
C PRO A 69 -12.94 4.56 -15.96
N PHE A 70 -12.72 3.53 -15.15
CA PHE A 70 -13.76 2.64 -14.64
C PHE A 70 -14.22 3.01 -13.21
N LEU A 71 -13.46 3.84 -12.49
CA LEU A 71 -13.76 4.23 -11.12
C LEU A 71 -15.15 4.90 -10.95
N PRO A 72 -15.62 5.76 -11.88
CA PRO A 72 -16.94 6.36 -11.78
C PRO A 72 -18.11 5.36 -11.91
N LEU A 73 -17.83 4.14 -12.38
CA LEU A 73 -18.83 3.08 -12.55
C LEU A 73 -19.06 2.26 -11.27
N ILE A 74 -18.18 2.41 -10.28
CA ILE A 74 -18.30 1.69 -9.00
C ILE A 74 -19.46 2.27 -8.22
N ARG A 75 -20.45 1.42 -7.91
CA ARG A 75 -21.67 1.79 -7.18
C ARG A 75 -21.67 1.28 -5.73
N GLN A 76 -20.83 0.29 -5.43
CA GLN A 76 -20.68 -0.26 -4.09
C GLN A 76 -20.06 0.77 -3.17
N PRO A 77 -20.42 0.78 -1.87
CA PRO A 77 -19.69 1.56 -0.86
C PRO A 77 -18.21 1.19 -0.85
N VAL A 78 -17.34 2.19 -0.86
CA VAL A 78 -15.89 1.99 -0.89
C VAL A 78 -15.22 2.77 0.24
N LEU A 79 -14.45 2.10 1.07
CA LEU A 79 -13.53 2.74 2.00
C LEU A 79 -12.14 2.81 1.35
N VAL A 80 -11.69 4.03 1.07
CA VAL A 80 -10.34 4.28 0.58
C VAL A 80 -9.45 4.68 1.76
N MET A 81 -8.39 3.94 2.00
CA MET A 81 -7.43 4.22 3.06
C MET A 81 -6.07 4.54 2.47
N GLY A 82 -5.38 5.57 2.99
CA GLY A 82 -4.05 5.96 2.51
C GLY A 82 -3.20 6.56 3.61
N GLY A 83 -1.93 6.16 3.68
CA GLY A 83 -0.95 6.74 4.57
C GLY A 83 -0.39 8.06 4.01
N ASP A 84 -0.19 9.04 4.88
CA ASP A 84 0.36 10.34 4.50
C ASP A 84 1.89 10.30 4.28
N ASP A 85 2.58 9.30 4.85
CA ASP A 85 4.02 9.05 4.67
C ASP A 85 4.28 7.71 3.92
N ASP A 86 3.40 7.36 2.95
CA ASP A 86 3.56 6.17 2.10
C ASP A 86 4.38 6.51 0.84
N PRO A 87 5.64 6.04 0.75
CA PRO A 87 6.48 6.29 -0.41
C PRO A 87 6.21 5.34 -1.59
N ILE A 88 5.50 4.21 -1.36
CA ILE A 88 5.16 3.22 -2.39
C ILE A 88 3.89 3.65 -3.12
N VAL A 89 2.84 3.97 -2.35
CA VAL A 89 1.57 4.42 -2.88
C VAL A 89 1.26 5.80 -2.31
N PRO A 90 1.72 6.87 -2.94
CA PRO A 90 1.52 8.24 -2.44
C PRO A 90 0.05 8.52 -2.13
N VAL A 91 -0.22 9.21 -1.02
CA VAL A 91 -1.58 9.54 -0.56
C VAL A 91 -2.43 10.25 -1.62
N ALA A 92 -1.79 10.88 -2.60
CA ALA A 92 -2.46 11.46 -3.76
C ALA A 92 -3.28 10.42 -4.55
N ASN A 93 -2.84 9.15 -4.60
CA ASN A 93 -3.61 8.08 -5.25
C ASN A 93 -4.91 7.80 -4.50
N ALA A 94 -4.87 7.73 -3.17
CA ALA A 94 -6.06 7.57 -2.34
C ALA A 94 -7.06 8.73 -2.56
N ARG A 95 -6.56 9.96 -2.66
CA ARG A 95 -7.39 11.15 -2.94
C ARG A 95 -8.01 11.08 -4.34
N ILE A 96 -7.26 10.64 -5.35
CA ILE A 96 -7.79 10.45 -6.73
C ILE A 96 -8.88 9.37 -6.73
N LEU A 97 -8.65 8.22 -6.08
CA LEU A 97 -9.66 7.16 -5.98
C LEU A 97 -10.93 7.69 -5.32
N ALA A 98 -10.81 8.39 -4.20
CA ALA A 98 -11.95 8.94 -3.47
C ALA A 98 -12.70 10.05 -4.23
N ALA A 99 -12.00 10.79 -5.09
CA ALA A 99 -12.62 11.81 -5.93
C ALA A 99 -13.38 11.22 -7.13
N LEU A 100 -12.94 10.07 -7.65
CA LEU A 100 -13.51 9.46 -8.85
C LEU A 100 -14.57 8.40 -8.56
N ILE A 101 -14.55 7.78 -7.38
CA ILE A 101 -15.56 6.79 -6.97
C ILE A 101 -16.69 7.52 -6.24
N PRO A 102 -17.94 7.54 -6.77
CA PRO A 102 -19.03 8.34 -6.21
C PRO A 102 -19.42 7.98 -4.78
N THR A 103 -19.20 6.72 -4.39
CA THR A 103 -19.56 6.15 -3.09
C THR A 103 -18.39 6.01 -2.13
N ALA A 104 -17.24 6.62 -2.45
CA ALA A 104 -16.03 6.48 -1.66
C ALA A 104 -16.05 7.32 -0.38
N THR A 105 -15.59 6.72 0.71
CA THR A 105 -15.21 7.41 1.94
C THR A 105 -13.70 7.36 2.07
N LEU A 106 -13.04 8.51 2.12
CA LEU A 106 -11.59 8.61 2.27
C LEU A 106 -11.20 8.64 3.76
N HIS A 107 -10.23 7.82 4.12
CA HIS A 107 -9.53 7.88 5.39
C HIS A 107 -8.02 8.00 5.18
N VAL A 108 -7.48 9.18 5.44
CA VAL A 108 -6.03 9.39 5.50
C VAL A 108 -5.57 9.18 6.93
N PHE A 109 -4.52 8.38 7.10
CA PHE A 109 -3.91 8.10 8.40
C PHE A 109 -2.44 8.53 8.43
N ALA A 110 -1.94 8.84 9.62
CA ALA A 110 -0.53 9.11 9.83
C ALA A 110 0.24 7.78 9.78
N GLY A 111 1.06 7.60 8.74
CA GLY A 111 1.83 6.37 8.60
C GLY A 111 2.13 5.97 7.16
N GLY A 112 2.76 4.81 7.05
CA GLY A 112 3.27 4.28 5.79
C GLY A 112 2.49 3.10 5.24
N HIS A 113 3.10 2.45 4.22
CA HIS A 113 2.46 1.40 3.43
C HIS A 113 2.02 0.16 4.21
N VAL A 114 2.79 -0.25 5.22
CA VAL A 114 2.51 -1.46 6.01
C VAL A 114 1.84 -1.17 7.35
N GLU A 115 1.56 0.09 7.66
CA GLU A 115 0.95 0.50 8.92
C GLU A 115 -0.36 -0.26 9.22
N PRO A 116 -1.28 -0.49 8.26
CA PRO A 116 -2.50 -1.26 8.51
C PRO A 116 -2.27 -2.70 8.97
N LEU A 117 -1.09 -3.28 8.66
CA LEU A 117 -0.72 -4.63 9.06
C LEU A 117 -0.01 -4.65 10.41
N THR A 118 0.81 -3.63 10.71
CA THR A 118 1.59 -3.54 11.96
C THR A 118 0.81 -2.90 13.11
N ALA A 119 -0.23 -2.13 12.80
CA ALA A 119 -1.11 -1.46 13.76
C ALA A 119 -2.59 -1.88 13.57
N ALA A 120 -2.85 -3.16 13.34
CA ALA A 120 -4.18 -3.68 13.02
C ALA A 120 -5.26 -3.34 14.07
N THR A 121 -4.88 -3.16 15.34
CA THR A 121 -5.76 -2.73 16.43
C THR A 121 -6.36 -1.35 16.19
N ASP A 122 -5.66 -0.47 15.50
CA ASP A 122 -6.08 0.90 15.25
C ASP A 122 -7.00 1.00 14.02
N PHE A 123 -6.78 0.12 13.04
CA PHE A 123 -7.53 0.07 11.80
C PHE A 123 -8.78 -0.82 11.85
N GLY A 124 -8.72 -1.91 12.63
CA GLY A 124 -9.79 -2.89 12.77
C GLY A 124 -11.15 -2.27 13.10
N PRO A 125 -11.27 -1.43 14.14
CA PRO A 125 -12.54 -0.79 14.50
C PRO A 125 -13.13 0.07 13.38
N ARG A 126 -12.29 0.81 12.64
CA ARG A 126 -12.75 1.64 11.54
C ARG A 126 -13.26 0.82 10.35
N ILE A 127 -12.54 -0.25 10.00
CA ILE A 127 -12.97 -1.16 8.95
C ILE A 127 -14.29 -1.83 9.34
N THR A 128 -14.39 -2.33 10.57
CA THR A 128 -15.62 -2.94 11.11
C THR A 128 -16.78 -1.95 11.08
N GLN A 129 -16.56 -0.72 11.52
CA GLN A 129 -17.58 0.33 11.49
C GLN A 129 -18.07 0.60 10.06
N PHE A 130 -17.17 0.60 9.07
CA PHE A 130 -17.55 0.78 7.67
C PHE A 130 -18.37 -0.41 7.17
N LEU A 131 -17.95 -1.64 7.44
CA LEU A 131 -18.62 -2.86 6.96
C LEU A 131 -19.99 -3.10 7.61
N THR A 132 -20.21 -2.59 8.83
CA THR A 132 -21.47 -2.77 9.57
C THR A 132 -22.44 -1.62 9.38
N ARG A 133 -22.03 -0.53 8.74
CA ARG A 133 -22.96 0.58 8.43
C ARG A 133 -24.02 0.13 7.43
N PRO A 134 -25.29 0.50 7.63
CA PRO A 134 -26.28 0.45 6.55
C PRO A 134 -25.80 1.35 5.40
N HIS A 135 -25.66 0.77 4.25
CA HIS A 135 -25.36 1.53 3.03
C HIS A 135 -26.66 1.69 2.23
N PRO A 136 -26.99 2.86 1.73
CA PRO A 136 -28.19 3.10 0.92
C PRO A 136 -28.16 2.36 -0.40
#